data_9ff070edd9874c2e46104f0e1e4efeaa
#
_entry.id   9ff070edd9874c2e46104f0e1e4efeaa
#
_cell.length_a   1.000
_cell.length_b   1.000
_cell.length_c   1.000
_cell.angle_alpha   90.00
_cell.angle_beta   90.00
_cell.angle_gamma   90.00
#
_symmetry.space_group_name_H-M   'P 1'
#
loop_
_entity.id
_entity.type
_entity.pdbx_description
1 polymer ?
#
loop_
_entity_poly.entity_id
_entity_poly.type
_entity_poly.pdbx_seq_one_letter_code
_entity_poly.pdbx_strand_id
1 'polypeptide(L)'
;MRVAVLADIHGNLPALDAVLRDVAAAGVDAIVLDGDIADGPMPGPTLDRLAQLGDQVIWVRGNSDRDLAAAFDGTFQPSGLATNAPAEYYAWCAARISQAHRDLLAGLPLTVSLDIDGLGAVAFCHGTARDDNEFILVDSPVEHYRAAFAELAEPTVVVGHTHMPFDRLADGRRVINPGSVGLGYGHPGASWALLGPDVVLRRTLYDTDAAAAALEAAAPDLPDIGFLAGNVRASASDAEALAAFTETARQQAPKGGAAD
;
A
#
# COMPACT_ATOMS: atom_id res chain seq x y z
N MET A 1 -18.03 -10.44 -8.75
CA MET A 1 -17.26 -10.91 -7.59
C MET A 1 -17.22 -9.86 -6.50
N ARG A 2 -17.02 -10.27 -5.26
CA ARG A 2 -16.83 -9.42 -4.08
C ARG A 2 -15.37 -9.49 -3.63
N VAL A 3 -14.72 -8.36 -3.42
CA VAL A 3 -13.27 -8.30 -3.24
C VAL A 3 -12.90 -7.52 -1.98
N ALA A 4 -11.95 -8.05 -1.18
CA ALA A 4 -11.26 -7.27 -0.18
C ALA A 4 -10.00 -6.65 -0.78
N VAL A 5 -9.72 -5.38 -0.50
CA VAL A 5 -8.51 -4.69 -0.94
C VAL A 5 -7.67 -4.32 0.28
N LEU A 6 -6.45 -4.82 0.30
CA LEU A 6 -5.45 -4.59 1.32
C LEU A 6 -4.24 -3.90 0.66
N ALA A 7 -3.85 -2.75 1.15
CA ALA A 7 -2.68 -2.01 0.68
C ALA A 7 -1.73 -1.69 1.85
N ASP A 8 -0.49 -1.43 1.53
CA ASP A 8 0.47 -0.85 2.47
C ASP A 8 0.59 -1.66 3.78
N ILE A 9 0.90 -2.96 3.64
CA ILE A 9 1.01 -3.90 4.78
C ILE A 9 2.33 -3.69 5.53
N HIS A 10 3.40 -3.34 4.80
CA HIS A 10 4.72 -3.02 5.34
C HIS A 10 5.23 -4.02 6.39
N GLY A 11 5.13 -5.32 6.09
CA GLY A 11 5.63 -6.36 6.98
C GLY A 11 4.99 -6.38 8.39
N ASN A 12 3.84 -5.73 8.57
CA ASN A 12 3.09 -5.74 9.83
C ASN A 12 2.17 -6.96 9.90
N LEU A 13 2.76 -8.13 10.15
CA LEU A 13 2.04 -9.39 10.23
C LEU A 13 0.93 -9.41 11.28
N PRO A 14 1.06 -8.83 12.49
CA PRO A 14 -0.04 -8.74 13.45
C PRO A 14 -1.28 -8.01 12.93
N ALA A 15 -1.09 -6.87 12.22
CA ALA A 15 -2.16 -6.14 11.59
C ALA A 15 -2.81 -6.94 10.46
N LEU A 16 -1.98 -7.54 9.59
CA LEU A 16 -2.45 -8.42 8.50
C LEU A 16 -3.32 -9.56 9.04
N ASP A 17 -2.87 -10.28 10.05
CA ASP A 17 -3.64 -11.38 10.63
C ASP A 17 -4.97 -10.91 11.24
N ALA A 18 -5.01 -9.71 11.81
CA ALA A 18 -6.27 -9.13 12.29
C ALA A 18 -7.23 -8.85 11.12
N VAL A 19 -6.75 -8.22 10.05
CA VAL A 19 -7.55 -7.91 8.86
C VAL A 19 -8.02 -9.21 8.17
N LEU A 20 -7.18 -10.22 8.02
CA LEU A 20 -7.54 -11.48 7.38
C LEU A 20 -8.67 -12.23 8.12
N ARG A 21 -8.79 -12.07 9.45
CA ARG A 21 -9.94 -12.61 10.20
C ARG A 21 -11.25 -11.90 9.81
N ASP A 22 -11.22 -10.57 9.68
CA ASP A 22 -12.39 -9.79 9.28
C ASP A 22 -12.76 -10.04 7.80
N VAL A 23 -11.76 -10.19 6.93
CA VAL A 23 -11.93 -10.55 5.51
C VAL A 23 -12.60 -11.92 5.37
N ALA A 24 -12.14 -12.92 6.15
CA ALA A 24 -12.77 -14.25 6.17
C ALA A 24 -14.23 -14.18 6.63
N ALA A 25 -14.54 -13.36 7.63
CA ALA A 25 -15.91 -13.16 8.10
C ALA A 25 -16.79 -12.40 7.08
N ALA A 26 -16.17 -11.56 6.22
CA ALA A 26 -16.88 -10.82 5.18
C ALA A 26 -17.29 -11.70 3.99
N GLY A 27 -16.68 -12.87 3.79
CA GLY A 27 -17.02 -13.83 2.74
C GLY A 27 -16.76 -13.26 1.35
N VAL A 28 -15.49 -12.95 1.04
CA VAL A 28 -15.05 -12.43 -0.26
C VAL A 28 -14.64 -13.54 -1.21
N ASP A 29 -14.75 -13.27 -2.52
CA ASP A 29 -14.33 -14.19 -3.57
C ASP A 29 -12.81 -14.09 -3.81
N ALA A 30 -12.23 -12.90 -3.63
CA ALA A 30 -10.81 -12.63 -3.82
C ALA A 30 -10.30 -11.55 -2.87
N ILE A 31 -8.97 -11.50 -2.71
CA ILE A 31 -8.24 -10.47 -1.97
C ILE A 31 -7.26 -9.82 -2.94
N VAL A 32 -7.37 -8.53 -3.16
CA VAL A 32 -6.36 -7.75 -3.89
C VAL A 32 -5.36 -7.18 -2.90
N LEU A 33 -4.10 -7.45 -3.12
CA LEU A 33 -2.97 -6.82 -2.42
C LEU A 33 -2.47 -5.68 -3.31
N ASP A 34 -2.76 -4.44 -2.92
CA ASP A 34 -2.51 -3.26 -3.73
C ASP A 34 -1.18 -2.58 -3.38
N GLY A 35 -0.12 -3.40 -3.32
CA GLY A 35 1.26 -2.97 -3.17
C GLY A 35 1.74 -2.71 -1.74
N ASP A 36 3.04 -2.49 -1.63
CA ASP A 36 3.80 -2.24 -0.40
C ASP A 36 3.55 -3.29 0.69
N ILE A 37 3.88 -4.53 0.32
CA ILE A 37 3.44 -5.72 1.06
C ILE A 37 4.39 -6.08 2.19
N ALA A 38 5.70 -6.17 1.89
CA ALA A 38 6.60 -6.93 2.74
C ALA A 38 7.76 -6.13 3.34
N ASP A 39 8.07 -4.95 2.83
CA ASP A 39 9.09 -4.11 3.44
C ASP A 39 8.69 -3.73 4.87
N GLY A 40 9.53 -4.03 5.85
CA GLY A 40 9.19 -3.79 7.25
C GLY A 40 9.70 -4.85 8.22
N PRO A 41 9.13 -4.90 9.43
CA PRO A 41 9.68 -5.71 10.52
C PRO A 41 9.61 -7.22 10.32
N MET A 42 8.63 -7.72 9.55
CA MET A 42 8.41 -9.16 9.36
C MET A 42 8.25 -9.55 7.89
N PRO A 43 9.25 -9.27 7.00
CA PRO A 43 9.08 -9.40 5.55
C PRO A 43 8.77 -10.84 5.11
N GLY A 44 9.63 -11.79 5.42
CA GLY A 44 9.44 -13.20 5.07
C GLY A 44 8.14 -13.80 5.63
N PRO A 45 7.90 -13.70 6.95
CA PRO A 45 6.66 -14.20 7.55
C PRO A 45 5.38 -13.62 6.94
N THR A 46 5.39 -12.34 6.52
CA THR A 46 4.25 -11.71 5.85
C THR A 46 3.98 -12.33 4.48
N LEU A 47 5.02 -12.52 3.66
CA LEU A 47 4.91 -13.18 2.36
C LEU A 47 4.48 -14.65 2.50
N ASP A 48 5.07 -15.38 3.43
CA ASP A 48 4.67 -16.78 3.73
C ASP A 48 3.20 -16.88 4.14
N ARG A 49 2.73 -15.92 4.95
CA ARG A 49 1.32 -15.87 5.39
C ARG A 49 0.35 -15.64 4.24
N LEU A 50 0.71 -14.73 3.33
CA LEU A 50 -0.10 -14.42 2.14
C LEU A 50 -0.07 -15.56 1.12
N ALA A 51 1.07 -16.23 0.94
CA ALA A 51 1.19 -17.38 0.05
C ALA A 51 0.26 -18.55 0.45
N GLN A 52 -0.07 -18.69 1.73
CA GLN A 52 -1.01 -19.71 2.23
C GLN A 52 -2.46 -19.49 1.74
N LEU A 53 -2.80 -18.29 1.26
CA LEU A 53 -4.13 -17.99 0.73
C LEU A 53 -4.30 -18.46 -0.71
N GLY A 54 -3.21 -18.86 -1.39
CA GLY A 54 -3.23 -19.46 -2.73
C GLY A 54 -3.89 -18.56 -3.78
N ASP A 55 -4.73 -19.15 -4.62
CA ASP A 55 -5.36 -18.49 -5.76
C ASP A 55 -6.40 -17.41 -5.39
N GLN A 56 -6.72 -17.26 -4.11
CA GLN A 56 -7.58 -16.15 -3.67
C GLN A 56 -6.91 -14.77 -3.75
N VAL A 57 -5.57 -14.74 -3.86
CA VAL A 57 -4.80 -13.49 -3.81
C VAL A 57 -4.45 -13.01 -5.20
N ILE A 58 -4.77 -11.77 -5.47
CA ILE A 58 -4.40 -11.03 -6.67
C ILE A 58 -3.42 -9.95 -6.24
N TRP A 59 -2.24 -9.97 -6.85
CA TRP A 59 -1.11 -9.15 -6.45
C TRP A 59 -0.94 -7.98 -7.40
N VAL A 60 -0.72 -6.78 -6.84
CA VAL A 60 -0.34 -5.55 -7.55
C VAL A 60 0.96 -5.05 -6.94
N ARG A 61 1.85 -4.52 -7.77
CA ARG A 61 3.16 -4.04 -7.36
C ARG A 61 3.08 -2.66 -6.72
N GLY A 62 3.64 -2.52 -5.50
CA GLY A 62 3.99 -1.23 -4.93
C GLY A 62 5.45 -0.86 -5.19
N ASN A 63 5.81 0.39 -4.90
CA ASN A 63 7.18 0.85 -5.01
C ASN A 63 8.13 0.09 -4.05
N SER A 64 7.66 -0.18 -2.83
CA SER A 64 8.47 -0.91 -1.85
C SER A 64 8.70 -2.37 -2.23
N ASP A 65 7.76 -3.00 -2.94
CA ASP A 65 7.92 -4.36 -3.45
C ASP A 65 9.03 -4.43 -4.52
N ARG A 66 9.00 -3.46 -5.48
CA ARG A 66 10.05 -3.29 -6.48
C ARG A 66 11.41 -3.03 -5.82
N ASP A 67 11.43 -2.11 -4.86
CA ASP A 67 12.65 -1.67 -4.19
C ASP A 67 13.24 -2.80 -3.32
N LEU A 68 12.40 -3.61 -2.66
CA LEU A 68 12.84 -4.78 -1.90
C LEU A 68 13.44 -5.86 -2.81
N ALA A 69 12.84 -6.12 -3.97
CA ALA A 69 13.40 -7.04 -4.96
C ALA A 69 14.76 -6.52 -5.50
N ALA A 70 14.87 -5.22 -5.79
CA ALA A 70 16.11 -4.59 -6.23
C ALA A 70 17.19 -4.62 -5.13
N ALA A 71 16.82 -4.46 -3.86
CA ALA A 71 17.76 -4.56 -2.75
C ALA A 71 18.29 -5.99 -2.57
N PHE A 72 17.44 -7.00 -2.75
CA PHE A 72 17.88 -8.41 -2.75
C PHE A 72 18.91 -8.69 -3.85
N ASP A 73 18.74 -8.08 -5.03
CA ASP A 73 19.67 -8.20 -6.18
C ASP A 73 20.92 -7.30 -6.04
N GLY A 74 20.99 -6.45 -5.01
CA GLY A 74 22.07 -5.46 -4.84
C GLY A 74 22.03 -4.32 -5.87
N THR A 75 20.89 -4.06 -6.49
CA THR A 75 20.70 -3.02 -7.53
C THR A 75 19.87 -1.83 -7.07
N PHE A 76 19.35 -1.86 -5.84
CA PHE A 76 18.52 -0.78 -5.29
C PHE A 76 19.24 0.56 -5.29
N GLN A 77 18.51 1.60 -5.72
CA GLN A 77 18.97 2.99 -5.68
C GLN A 77 17.91 3.85 -4.98
N PRO A 78 18.24 4.51 -3.85
CA PRO A 78 17.29 5.39 -3.17
C PRO A 78 16.79 6.51 -4.08
N SER A 79 15.48 6.77 -4.08
CA SER A 79 14.87 7.84 -4.89
C SER A 79 15.23 9.24 -4.41
N GLY A 80 15.71 9.37 -3.17
CA GLY A 80 15.99 10.65 -2.51
C GLY A 80 14.75 11.40 -2.01
N LEU A 81 13.55 10.82 -2.16
CA LEU A 81 12.35 11.38 -1.57
C LEU A 81 12.32 11.13 -0.06
N ALA A 82 11.86 12.11 0.71
CA ALA A 82 11.87 12.06 2.17
C ALA A 82 10.95 10.95 2.76
N THR A 83 9.98 10.49 1.98
CA THR A 83 9.05 9.41 2.36
C THR A 83 9.58 8.02 2.06
N ASN A 84 10.68 7.89 1.28
CA ASN A 84 11.23 6.58 0.94
C ASN A 84 12.27 6.17 1.99
N ALA A 85 12.23 4.90 2.39
CA ALA A 85 13.16 4.35 3.35
C ALA A 85 14.61 4.33 2.80
N PRO A 86 15.63 4.45 3.68
CA PRO A 86 17.03 4.43 3.29
C PRO A 86 17.49 3.04 2.82
N ALA A 87 18.66 3.00 2.18
CA ALA A 87 19.21 1.74 1.63
C ALA A 87 19.42 0.66 2.69
N GLU A 88 19.81 1.04 3.89
CA GLU A 88 20.04 0.13 5.01
C GLU A 88 18.76 -0.58 5.47
N TYR A 89 17.63 0.11 5.37
CA TYR A 89 16.31 -0.48 5.67
C TYR A 89 15.97 -1.59 4.68
N TYR A 90 16.07 -1.29 3.37
CA TYR A 90 15.80 -2.29 2.34
C TYR A 90 16.81 -3.44 2.35
N ALA A 91 18.09 -3.17 2.62
CA ALA A 91 19.10 -4.22 2.77
C ALA A 91 18.79 -5.16 3.94
N TRP A 92 18.29 -4.60 5.06
CA TRP A 92 17.86 -5.38 6.21
C TRP A 92 16.66 -6.28 5.87
N CYS A 93 15.64 -5.74 5.18
CA CYS A 93 14.47 -6.49 4.74
C CYS A 93 14.85 -7.59 3.73
N ALA A 94 15.70 -7.26 2.75
CA ALA A 94 16.16 -8.17 1.71
C ALA A 94 16.91 -9.39 2.27
N ALA A 95 17.70 -9.19 3.33
CA ALA A 95 18.38 -10.28 4.02
C ALA A 95 17.44 -11.28 4.71
N ARG A 96 16.13 -10.98 4.79
CA ARG A 96 15.10 -11.75 5.49
C ARG A 96 14.01 -12.32 4.61
N ILE A 97 14.18 -12.22 3.30
CA ILE A 97 13.32 -12.87 2.30
C ILE A 97 14.09 -13.96 1.55
N SER A 98 13.36 -14.89 0.96
CA SER A 98 13.92 -15.95 0.13
C SER A 98 14.03 -15.53 -1.34
N GLN A 99 14.79 -16.32 -2.15
CA GLN A 99 14.80 -16.15 -3.61
C GLN A 99 13.38 -16.26 -4.20
N ALA A 100 12.56 -17.19 -3.71
CA ALA A 100 11.18 -17.33 -4.19
C ALA A 100 10.33 -16.09 -3.88
N HIS A 101 10.51 -15.47 -2.70
CA HIS A 101 9.87 -14.20 -2.37
C HIS A 101 10.31 -13.07 -3.30
N ARG A 102 11.61 -12.96 -3.55
CA ARG A 102 12.16 -11.99 -4.51
C ARG A 102 11.58 -12.18 -5.91
N ASP A 103 11.53 -13.42 -6.40
CA ASP A 103 11.01 -13.72 -7.74
C ASP A 103 9.53 -13.38 -7.86
N LEU A 104 8.75 -13.64 -6.79
CA LEU A 104 7.36 -13.20 -6.68
C LEU A 104 7.27 -11.67 -6.80
N LEU A 105 7.97 -10.93 -5.94
CA LEU A 105 7.92 -9.46 -5.89
C LEU A 105 8.36 -8.82 -7.21
N ALA A 106 9.43 -9.33 -7.83
CA ALA A 106 9.92 -8.84 -9.12
C ALA A 106 8.96 -9.09 -10.29
N GLY A 107 8.08 -10.09 -10.18
CA GLY A 107 7.09 -10.44 -11.20
C GLY A 107 5.74 -9.76 -11.06
N LEU A 108 5.52 -8.93 -10.04
CA LEU A 108 4.23 -8.29 -9.78
C LEU A 108 3.85 -7.28 -10.88
N PRO A 109 2.60 -7.30 -11.36
CA PRO A 109 2.11 -6.34 -12.34
C PRO A 109 1.93 -4.94 -11.73
N LEU A 110 2.13 -3.90 -12.54
CA LEU A 110 1.89 -2.51 -12.15
C LEU A 110 0.40 -2.23 -11.98
N THR A 111 -0.44 -2.84 -12.83
CA THR A 111 -1.89 -2.67 -12.83
C THR A 111 -2.60 -4.00 -13.05
N VAL A 112 -3.77 -4.14 -12.43
CA VAL A 112 -4.69 -5.27 -12.64
C VAL A 112 -6.10 -4.72 -12.81
N SER A 113 -6.92 -5.35 -13.66
CA SER A 113 -8.34 -4.99 -13.82
C SER A 113 -9.22 -6.19 -13.49
N LEU A 114 -10.29 -5.95 -12.71
CA LEU A 114 -11.28 -6.96 -12.33
C LEU A 114 -12.69 -6.45 -12.60
N ASP A 115 -13.60 -7.37 -12.90
CA ASP A 115 -15.04 -7.07 -12.97
C ASP A 115 -15.68 -7.35 -11.60
N ILE A 116 -16.16 -6.29 -10.95
CA ILE A 116 -16.70 -6.33 -9.58
C ILE A 116 -18.21 -6.06 -9.61
N ASP A 117 -18.95 -6.91 -8.91
CA ASP A 117 -20.41 -6.79 -8.83
C ASP A 117 -20.83 -5.38 -8.39
N GLY A 118 -21.73 -4.77 -9.14
CA GLY A 118 -22.25 -3.43 -8.86
C GLY A 118 -21.32 -2.27 -9.26
N LEU A 119 -20.02 -2.53 -9.48
CA LEU A 119 -19.04 -1.50 -9.85
C LEU A 119 -18.58 -1.62 -11.31
N GLY A 120 -18.72 -2.79 -11.94
CA GLY A 120 -18.19 -3.09 -13.28
C GLY A 120 -16.67 -3.22 -13.25
N ALA A 121 -16.00 -2.79 -14.31
CA ALA A 121 -14.55 -2.84 -14.42
C ALA A 121 -13.87 -1.88 -13.44
N VAL A 122 -12.98 -2.42 -12.61
CA VAL A 122 -12.19 -1.69 -11.60
C VAL A 122 -10.72 -1.97 -11.86
N ALA A 123 -9.93 -0.91 -12.03
CA ALA A 123 -8.48 -0.97 -12.10
C ALA A 123 -7.85 -0.82 -10.70
N PHE A 124 -6.77 -1.54 -10.46
CA PHE A 124 -5.96 -1.50 -9.24
C PHE A 124 -4.54 -1.13 -9.63
N CYS A 125 -3.97 -0.13 -8.97
CA CYS A 125 -2.58 0.28 -9.13
C CYS A 125 -2.12 1.00 -7.86
N HIS A 126 -0.96 0.67 -7.33
CA HIS A 126 -0.52 1.18 -6.04
C HIS A 126 -0.39 2.72 -5.99
N GLY A 127 0.39 3.32 -6.88
CA GLY A 127 0.49 4.79 -7.02
C GLY A 127 -0.46 5.29 -8.10
N THR A 128 -0.07 5.14 -9.35
CA THR A 128 -0.87 5.49 -10.54
C THR A 128 -0.77 4.40 -11.61
N ALA A 129 -1.52 4.55 -12.69
CA ALA A 129 -1.45 3.60 -13.81
C ALA A 129 -0.07 3.55 -14.50
N ARG A 130 0.76 4.57 -14.34
CA ARG A 130 2.06 4.74 -14.99
C ARG A 130 3.27 4.64 -14.05
N ASP A 131 3.06 4.81 -12.73
CA ASP A 131 4.16 4.87 -11.76
C ASP A 131 3.67 4.39 -10.39
N ASP A 132 4.32 3.37 -9.83
CA ASP A 132 4.01 2.83 -8.52
C ASP A 132 4.40 3.73 -7.34
N ASN A 133 5.15 4.82 -7.59
CA ASN A 133 5.62 5.77 -6.59
C ASN A 133 5.05 7.20 -6.79
N GLU A 134 4.10 7.40 -7.69
CA GLU A 134 3.44 8.71 -7.90
C GLU A 134 2.31 8.90 -6.88
N PHE A 135 2.28 10.05 -6.21
CA PHE A 135 1.32 10.36 -5.15
C PHE A 135 0.00 10.89 -5.71
N ILE A 136 -1.11 10.21 -5.42
CA ILE A 136 -2.47 10.70 -5.59
C ILE A 136 -3.11 10.91 -4.21
N LEU A 137 -3.32 12.16 -3.85
CA LEU A 137 -3.90 12.56 -2.56
C LEU A 137 -5.39 12.88 -2.71
N VAL A 138 -6.13 12.81 -1.61
CA VAL A 138 -7.56 13.12 -1.59
C VAL A 138 -7.87 14.52 -2.13
N ASP A 139 -6.95 15.47 -2.00
CA ASP A 139 -7.08 16.87 -2.45
C ASP A 139 -6.24 17.20 -3.70
N SER A 140 -5.58 16.22 -4.33
CA SER A 140 -4.85 16.45 -5.58
C SER A 140 -5.72 17.16 -6.63
N PRO A 141 -5.15 18.07 -7.44
CA PRO A 141 -5.89 18.73 -8.53
C PRO A 141 -6.51 17.72 -9.49
N VAL A 142 -7.68 18.05 -10.04
CA VAL A 142 -8.41 17.17 -11.01
C VAL A 142 -7.56 16.85 -12.23
N GLU A 143 -6.75 17.81 -12.68
CA GLU A 143 -5.79 17.63 -13.78
C GLU A 143 -4.75 16.56 -13.49
N HIS A 144 -4.35 16.42 -12.23
CA HIS A 144 -3.43 15.35 -11.81
C HIS A 144 -4.12 13.97 -11.93
N TYR A 145 -5.34 13.83 -11.41
CA TYR A 145 -6.14 12.61 -11.60
C TYR A 145 -6.31 12.23 -13.07
N ARG A 146 -6.63 13.22 -13.91
CA ARG A 146 -6.78 13.02 -15.36
C ARG A 146 -5.51 12.49 -16.00
N ALA A 147 -4.36 13.08 -15.68
CA ALA A 147 -3.06 12.70 -16.23
C ALA A 147 -2.60 11.32 -15.71
N ALA A 148 -2.80 11.05 -14.42
CA ALA A 148 -2.37 9.81 -13.76
C ALA A 148 -3.07 8.55 -14.29
N PHE A 149 -4.33 8.70 -14.71
CA PHE A 149 -5.18 7.59 -15.15
C PHE A 149 -5.64 7.70 -16.61
N ALA A 150 -4.93 8.50 -17.43
CA ALA A 150 -5.31 8.75 -18.81
C ALA A 150 -5.36 7.48 -19.68
N GLU A 151 -4.53 6.50 -19.38
CA GLU A 151 -4.43 5.24 -20.14
C GLU A 151 -5.45 4.18 -19.72
N LEU A 152 -6.16 4.39 -18.61
CA LEU A 152 -7.15 3.45 -18.10
C LEU A 152 -8.52 3.70 -18.76
N ALA A 153 -9.20 2.60 -19.08
CA ALA A 153 -10.60 2.64 -19.55
C ALA A 153 -11.60 2.52 -18.39
N GLU A 154 -11.18 2.00 -17.26
CA GLU A 154 -12.01 1.68 -16.10
C GLU A 154 -12.57 2.96 -15.46
N PRO A 155 -13.89 3.00 -15.14
CA PRO A 155 -14.51 4.14 -14.47
C PRO A 155 -14.16 4.23 -12.98
N THR A 156 -13.69 3.12 -12.40
CA THR A 156 -13.29 3.04 -10.99
C THR A 156 -11.84 2.59 -10.91
N VAL A 157 -11.06 3.27 -10.09
CA VAL A 157 -9.64 2.99 -9.84
C VAL A 157 -9.40 2.87 -8.34
N VAL A 158 -8.66 1.87 -7.93
CA VAL A 158 -8.17 1.72 -6.55
C VAL A 158 -6.68 2.01 -6.53
N VAL A 159 -6.25 2.79 -5.54
CA VAL A 159 -4.85 3.18 -5.31
C VAL A 159 -4.47 2.95 -3.85
N GLY A 160 -3.17 2.80 -3.56
CA GLY A 160 -2.59 2.71 -2.21
C GLY A 160 -1.66 3.88 -1.90
N HIS A 161 -0.44 3.57 -1.47
CA HIS A 161 0.75 4.40 -1.37
C HIS A 161 0.69 5.57 -0.38
N THR A 162 -0.44 6.26 -0.26
CA THR A 162 -0.58 7.42 0.62
C THR A 162 -1.14 7.08 2.01
N HIS A 163 -1.48 5.82 2.24
CA HIS A 163 -2.00 5.26 3.50
C HIS A 163 -3.27 5.93 4.04
N MET A 164 -3.87 6.84 3.28
CA MET A 164 -5.05 7.59 3.70
C MET A 164 -6.31 7.06 3.02
N PRO A 165 -7.31 6.55 3.77
CA PRO A 165 -8.54 6.08 3.16
C PRO A 165 -9.36 7.24 2.59
N PHE A 166 -9.74 7.13 1.32
CA PHE A 166 -10.67 8.05 0.68
C PHE A 166 -11.47 7.38 -0.44
N ASP A 167 -12.58 8.02 -0.82
CA ASP A 167 -13.43 7.67 -1.95
C ASP A 167 -13.84 8.98 -2.61
N ARG A 168 -13.29 9.25 -3.80
CA ARG A 168 -13.44 10.54 -4.48
C ARG A 168 -13.85 10.37 -5.94
N LEU A 169 -14.85 11.16 -6.38
CA LEU A 169 -15.14 11.35 -7.79
C LEU A 169 -14.27 12.50 -8.35
N ALA A 170 -13.41 12.21 -9.30
CA ALA A 170 -12.55 13.17 -9.97
C ALA A 170 -12.46 12.87 -11.46
N ASP A 171 -12.67 13.87 -12.32
CA ASP A 171 -12.63 13.76 -13.79
C ASP A 171 -13.53 12.63 -14.35
N GLY A 172 -14.69 12.41 -13.74
CA GLY A 172 -15.63 11.36 -14.15
C GLY A 172 -15.25 9.95 -13.69
N ARG A 173 -14.13 9.76 -12.99
CA ARG A 173 -13.68 8.50 -12.39
C ARG A 173 -13.91 8.49 -10.89
N ARG A 174 -14.27 7.35 -10.35
CA ARG A 174 -14.25 7.10 -8.90
C ARG A 174 -12.87 6.57 -8.50
N VAL A 175 -12.15 7.28 -7.65
CA VAL A 175 -10.83 6.88 -7.16
C VAL A 175 -10.93 6.58 -5.67
N ILE A 176 -10.46 5.40 -5.28
CA ILE A 176 -10.60 4.85 -3.94
C ILE A 176 -9.21 4.54 -3.41
N ASN A 177 -8.91 4.95 -2.19
CA ASN A 177 -7.76 4.46 -1.44
C ASN A 177 -8.29 3.72 -0.21
N PRO A 178 -7.93 2.45 0.02
CA PRO A 178 -8.38 1.68 1.17
C PRO A 178 -7.74 2.14 2.48
N GLY A 179 -6.71 2.99 2.42
CA GLY A 179 -5.81 3.25 3.52
C GLY A 179 -4.78 2.13 3.69
N SER A 180 -4.05 2.13 4.78
CA SER A 180 -2.98 1.17 5.05
C SER A 180 -3.40 0.12 6.07
N VAL A 181 -3.00 -1.13 5.83
CA VAL A 181 -3.11 -2.22 6.80
C VAL A 181 -2.04 -2.07 7.89
N GLY A 182 -0.82 -1.75 7.52
CA GLY A 182 0.34 -1.78 8.42
C GLY A 182 0.75 -0.46 9.05
N LEU A 183 0.57 0.66 8.33
CA LEU A 183 1.06 1.99 8.71
C LEU A 183 0.01 3.08 8.46
N GLY A 184 -1.19 2.93 9.00
CA GLY A 184 -2.29 3.88 8.84
C GLY A 184 -2.06 5.20 9.59
N TYR A 185 -2.90 6.20 9.25
CA TYR A 185 -2.95 7.52 9.89
C TYR A 185 -4.31 7.83 10.48
N GLY A 186 -4.37 8.87 11.32
CA GLY A 186 -5.57 9.46 11.88
C GLY A 186 -6.16 8.69 13.06
N HIS A 187 -6.34 7.41 12.93
CA HIS A 187 -6.98 6.59 13.94
C HIS A 187 -6.34 5.21 14.07
N PRO A 188 -6.29 4.62 15.27
CA PRO A 188 -5.72 3.28 15.48
C PRO A 188 -6.50 2.21 14.73
N GLY A 189 -5.80 1.15 14.31
CA GLY A 189 -6.34 0.03 13.57
C GLY A 189 -5.83 -0.06 12.13
N ALA A 190 -6.15 -1.16 11.47
CA ALA A 190 -5.75 -1.46 10.10
C ALA A 190 -6.88 -1.12 9.12
N SER A 191 -6.59 -0.27 8.13
CA SER A 191 -7.57 0.14 7.12
C SER A 191 -7.54 -0.79 5.91
N TRP A 192 -8.70 -1.05 5.32
CA TRP A 192 -8.89 -1.85 4.12
C TRP A 192 -10.23 -1.51 3.46
N ALA A 193 -10.48 -2.01 2.25
CA ALA A 193 -11.77 -1.80 1.58
C ALA A 193 -12.45 -3.11 1.22
N LEU A 194 -13.78 -3.09 1.18
CA LEU A 194 -14.62 -4.14 0.63
C LEU A 194 -15.35 -3.58 -0.57
N LEU A 195 -15.16 -4.22 -1.72
CA LEU A 195 -15.78 -3.85 -3.00
C LEU A 195 -16.77 -4.94 -3.43
N GLY A 196 -17.93 -4.50 -3.91
CA GLY A 196 -19.00 -5.33 -4.42
C GLY A 196 -20.09 -5.65 -3.39
N PRO A 197 -21.39 -5.22 -3.66
CA PRO A 197 -21.80 -4.35 -4.78
C PRO A 197 -21.47 -2.86 -4.58
N ASP A 198 -21.19 -2.46 -3.35
CA ASP A 198 -20.82 -1.10 -2.97
C ASP A 198 -19.33 -1.00 -2.62
N VAL A 199 -18.83 0.21 -2.42
CA VAL A 199 -17.54 0.49 -1.82
C VAL A 199 -17.72 0.75 -0.33
N VAL A 200 -17.05 -0.04 0.51
CA VAL A 200 -17.07 0.14 1.96
C VAL A 200 -15.64 0.22 2.48
N LEU A 201 -15.21 1.41 2.89
CA LEU A 201 -13.97 1.59 3.62
C LEU A 201 -14.12 1.02 5.02
N ARG A 202 -13.22 0.16 5.43
CA ARG A 202 -13.26 -0.59 6.69
C ARG A 202 -12.02 -0.34 7.53
N ARG A 203 -12.17 -0.56 8.83
CA ARG A 203 -11.08 -0.55 9.79
C ARG A 203 -11.25 -1.71 10.75
N THR A 204 -10.20 -2.52 10.86
CA THR A 204 -10.07 -3.60 11.82
C THR A 204 -9.34 -3.08 13.05
N LEU A 205 -9.98 -3.17 14.22
CA LEU A 205 -9.33 -2.86 15.48
C LEU A 205 -8.56 -4.08 15.98
N TYR A 206 -7.35 -3.86 16.46
CA TYR A 206 -6.51 -4.88 17.07
C TYR A 206 -5.68 -4.28 18.23
N ASP A 207 -5.02 -5.12 19.00
CA ASP A 207 -4.15 -4.67 20.10
C ASP A 207 -2.86 -4.09 19.50
N THR A 208 -2.84 -2.76 19.32
CA THR A 208 -1.71 -2.04 18.72
C THR A 208 -0.48 -2.03 19.61
N ASP A 209 -0.64 -2.07 20.94
CA ASP A 209 0.50 -2.14 21.87
C ASP A 209 1.18 -3.52 21.79
N ALA A 210 0.41 -4.59 21.79
CA ALA A 210 0.93 -5.94 21.62
C ALA A 210 1.56 -6.13 20.23
N ALA A 211 0.95 -5.58 19.18
CA ALA A 211 1.48 -5.63 17.83
C ALA A 211 2.82 -4.89 17.72
N ALA A 212 2.90 -3.66 18.20
CA ALA A 212 4.13 -2.88 18.19
C ALA A 212 5.26 -3.57 18.97
N ALA A 213 4.96 -4.14 20.14
CA ALA A 213 5.93 -4.92 20.91
C ALA A 213 6.42 -6.17 20.14
N ALA A 214 5.51 -6.84 19.40
CA ALA A 214 5.87 -7.98 18.56
C ALA A 214 6.79 -7.57 17.39
N LEU A 215 6.54 -6.43 16.76
CA LEU A 215 7.37 -5.89 15.68
C LEU A 215 8.78 -5.53 16.20
N GLU A 216 8.87 -4.82 17.33
CA GLU A 216 10.15 -4.48 17.97
C GLU A 216 10.95 -5.74 18.35
N ALA A 217 10.27 -6.76 18.87
CA ALA A 217 10.93 -8.02 19.23
C ALA A 217 11.41 -8.84 18.01
N ALA A 218 10.68 -8.78 16.89
CA ALA A 218 11.03 -9.48 15.66
C ALA A 218 12.15 -8.79 14.87
N ALA A 219 12.30 -7.48 15.02
CA ALA A 219 13.20 -6.66 14.21
C ALA A 219 13.98 -5.63 15.06
N PRO A 220 14.68 -6.02 16.14
CA PRO A 220 15.30 -5.06 17.07
C PRO A 220 16.41 -4.21 16.42
N ASP A 221 16.96 -4.68 15.31
CA ASP A 221 18.05 -4.05 14.55
C ASP A 221 17.60 -3.47 13.20
N LEU A 222 16.30 -3.43 12.92
CA LEU A 222 15.77 -2.74 11.74
C LEU A 222 15.94 -1.22 11.90
N PRO A 223 16.52 -0.52 10.92
CA PRO A 223 16.52 0.94 10.93
C PRO A 223 15.10 1.50 11.11
N ASP A 224 14.97 2.49 11.97
CA ASP A 224 13.69 3.17 12.25
C ASP A 224 12.57 2.30 12.86
N ILE A 225 12.88 1.11 13.42
CA ILE A 225 11.88 0.27 14.08
C ILE A 225 11.09 1.02 15.16
N GLY A 226 11.73 1.93 15.89
CA GLY A 226 11.06 2.76 16.89
C GLY A 226 10.01 3.70 16.31
N PHE A 227 10.25 4.24 15.10
CA PHE A 227 9.26 5.04 14.37
C PHE A 227 8.10 4.15 13.90
N LEU A 228 8.38 3.01 13.28
CA LEU A 228 7.35 2.08 12.79
C LEU A 228 6.44 1.58 13.93
N ALA A 229 7.02 1.10 15.01
CA ALA A 229 6.28 0.62 16.18
C ALA A 229 5.53 1.78 16.88
N GLY A 230 6.13 2.97 16.92
CA GLY A 230 5.50 4.18 17.44
C GLY A 230 4.26 4.58 16.63
N ASN A 231 4.33 4.52 15.31
CA ASN A 231 3.19 4.78 14.41
C ASN A 231 2.06 3.77 14.64
N VAL A 232 2.38 2.49 14.82
CA VAL A 232 1.37 1.45 15.12
C VAL A 232 0.65 1.73 16.44
N ARG A 233 1.34 2.23 17.47
CA ARG A 233 0.73 2.60 18.77
C ARG A 233 -0.09 3.88 18.69
N ALA A 234 0.46 4.91 18.03
CA ALA A 234 -0.12 6.24 17.95
C ALA A 234 0.32 6.92 16.65
N SER A 235 -0.49 6.78 15.61
CA SER A 235 -0.22 7.37 14.30
C SER A 235 -0.37 8.90 14.33
N ALA A 236 0.33 9.57 13.40
CA ALA A 236 0.09 10.98 13.12
C ALA A 236 -1.37 11.22 12.71
N SER A 237 -1.88 12.42 12.90
CA SER A 237 -3.22 12.79 12.44
C SER A 237 -3.29 12.82 10.89
N ASP A 238 -4.49 12.66 10.35
CA ASP A 238 -4.73 12.77 8.90
C ASP A 238 -4.22 14.11 8.34
N ALA A 239 -4.36 15.19 9.09
CA ALA A 239 -3.91 16.52 8.66
C ALA A 239 -2.38 16.63 8.58
N GLU A 240 -1.65 16.08 9.55
CA GLU A 240 -0.17 16.06 9.53
C GLU A 240 0.34 15.17 8.41
N ALA A 241 -0.26 14.00 8.22
CA ALA A 241 0.08 13.08 7.14
C ALA A 241 -0.19 13.71 5.76
N LEU A 242 -1.37 14.32 5.56
CA LEU A 242 -1.71 15.01 4.31
C LEU A 242 -0.72 16.15 3.99
N ALA A 243 -0.32 16.92 4.99
CA ALA A 243 0.64 17.99 4.80
C ALA A 243 2.03 17.47 4.37
N ALA A 244 2.50 16.37 4.98
CA ALA A 244 3.77 15.72 4.63
C ALA A 244 3.73 15.15 3.21
N PHE A 245 2.69 14.40 2.85
CA PHE A 245 2.56 13.84 1.50
C PHE A 245 2.35 14.91 0.43
N THR A 246 1.65 16.00 0.73
CA THR A 246 1.50 17.13 -0.19
C THR A 246 2.86 17.74 -0.54
N GLU A 247 3.74 17.89 0.45
CA GLU A 247 5.09 18.40 0.21
C GLU A 247 5.91 17.43 -0.64
N THR A 248 5.83 16.13 -0.38
CA THR A 248 6.51 15.11 -1.19
C THR A 248 5.99 15.06 -2.62
N ALA A 249 4.66 15.13 -2.82
CA ALA A 249 4.04 15.18 -4.14
C ALA A 249 4.51 16.40 -4.96
N ARG A 250 4.70 17.56 -4.30
CA ARG A 250 5.27 18.75 -4.96
C ARG A 250 6.71 18.53 -5.43
N GLN A 251 7.49 17.75 -4.70
CA GLN A 251 8.87 17.43 -5.09
C GLN A 251 8.93 16.47 -6.28
N GLN A 252 7.92 15.62 -6.44
CA GLN A 252 7.79 14.72 -7.60
C GLN A 252 7.28 15.43 -8.85
N ALA A 253 6.52 16.51 -8.70
CA ALA A 253 5.95 17.22 -9.84
C ALA A 253 7.10 17.66 -10.77
N PRO A 254 6.98 17.48 -12.10
CA PRO A 254 7.98 17.99 -13.03
C PRO A 254 8.15 19.48 -12.78
N LYS A 255 9.38 19.90 -12.46
CA LYS A 255 9.70 21.32 -12.28
C LYS A 255 9.27 21.99 -13.57
N GLY A 256 8.16 22.72 -13.53
CA GLY A 256 7.52 23.34 -14.69
C GLY A 256 8.57 24.09 -15.48
N GLY A 257 8.74 23.75 -16.76
CA GLY A 257 9.43 24.59 -17.68
C GLY A 257 8.76 25.96 -17.59
N ALA A 258 9.53 26.98 -17.20
CA ALA A 258 9.08 28.34 -17.30
C ALA A 258 8.55 28.50 -18.73
N ALA A 259 7.26 28.79 -18.85
CA ALA A 259 6.73 29.26 -20.11
C ALA A 259 7.39 30.60 -20.40
N ASP A 260 8.32 30.60 -21.35
CA ASP A 260 8.83 31.81 -22.00
C ASP A 260 7.71 32.46 -22.82
#